data_d71fa8e66474d297dc65fbbcc77213ec
#
_entry.id   d71fa8e66474d297dc65fbbcc77213ec
#
_cell.length_a   1.000
_cell.length_b   1.000
_cell.length_c   1.000
_cell.angle_alpha   90.00
_cell.angle_beta   90.00
_cell.angle_gamma   90.00
#
_symmetry.space_group_name_H-M   'P 1'
#
loop_
_entity.id
_entity.type
_entity.pdbx_description
1 polymer ?
#
loop_
_entity_poly.entity_id
_entity_poly.type
_entity_poly.pdbx_seq_one_letter_code
_entity_poly.pdbx_strand_id
1 'polypeptide(L)'
;MLRNPNINKNKTNGGLMNKLKFKLGLLILSIGLLGFVLFYPQGADVPYPEGYRGWTHIKSMILEKGHPLYDAFGGIHHVYANKTALAGYKAGNKFKDGSVIVFDLFEAVSKDNAITEGNRKVVGVMVKNSKKYKNTGGWGFEGFAGDSRNRVVKNMEGECFACHMQAKEKDFVFSEYRK
;
A
#
# COMPACT_ATOMS: atom_id res chain seq x y z
N MET A 1 86.87 -9.68 -39.91
CA MET A 1 86.55 -10.39 -41.17
C MET A 1 85.05 -10.59 -41.27
N LEU A 2 84.43 -9.96 -42.25
CA LEU A 2 83.31 -10.42 -43.07
C LEU A 2 81.94 -10.73 -42.33
N ARG A 3 80.93 -10.08 -42.54
CA ARG A 3 79.99 -9.67 -43.59
C ARG A 3 78.57 -9.82 -43.05
N ASN A 4 77.90 -8.73 -43.19
CA ASN A 4 76.43 -8.67 -43.38
C ASN A 4 76.04 -9.46 -44.66
N PRO A 5 74.77 -9.76 -44.97
CA PRO A 5 73.47 -9.11 -44.73
C PRO A 5 72.27 -10.08 -44.62
N ASN A 6 71.15 -9.72 -44.25
CA ASN A 6 70.01 -9.46 -45.17
C ASN A 6 68.62 -9.28 -44.44
N ILE A 7 67.98 -8.34 -44.91
CA ILE A 7 66.60 -7.89 -44.80
C ILE A 7 65.58 -9.03 -45.04
N ASN A 8 64.56 -9.15 -44.31
CA ASN A 8 63.26 -9.28 -44.94
C ASN A 8 62.08 -8.79 -44.10
N LYS A 9 61.25 -8.01 -44.75
CA LYS A 9 60.02 -7.39 -44.33
C LYS A 9 58.95 -8.44 -44.13
N ASN A 10 58.15 -8.36 -43.09
CA ASN A 10 56.78 -8.84 -43.17
C ASN A 10 55.80 -7.86 -42.60
N LYS A 11 54.85 -7.53 -43.45
CA LYS A 11 53.74 -6.62 -43.33
C LYS A 11 52.73 -7.11 -42.26
N THR A 12 52.32 -6.17 -41.52
CA THR A 12 51.29 -6.17 -40.51
C THR A 12 49.91 -6.64 -40.99
N ASN A 13 49.30 -7.51 -40.20
CA ASN A 13 47.87 -7.77 -40.21
C ASN A 13 47.21 -7.04 -39.04
N GLY A 14 47.16 -5.71 -39.11
CA GLY A 14 46.52 -4.84 -38.08
C GLY A 14 45.06 -4.47 -38.31
N GLY A 15 44.41 -5.05 -39.34
CA GLY A 15 43.10 -4.57 -39.77
C GLY A 15 41.88 -5.33 -39.29
N LEU A 16 42.06 -6.57 -38.80
CA LEU A 16 40.91 -7.43 -38.49
C LEU A 16 40.52 -7.45 -37.04
N MET A 17 41.44 -7.16 -36.12
CA MET A 17 41.15 -7.15 -34.68
C MET A 17 40.36 -5.92 -34.18
N ASN A 18 40.48 -4.77 -34.85
CA ASN A 18 39.76 -3.59 -34.44
C ASN A 18 38.26 -3.60 -34.83
N LYS A 19 37.90 -4.34 -35.89
CA LYS A 19 36.47 -4.47 -36.28
C LYS A 19 35.68 -5.44 -35.36
N LEU A 20 36.36 -6.40 -34.75
CA LEU A 20 35.73 -7.35 -33.85
C LEU A 20 35.50 -6.77 -32.43
N LYS A 21 36.42 -5.90 -31.98
CA LYS A 21 36.25 -5.22 -30.66
C LYS A 21 35.13 -4.16 -30.68
N PHE A 22 34.86 -3.55 -31.83
CA PHE A 22 33.79 -2.53 -31.95
C PHE A 22 32.38 -3.16 -32.00
N LYS A 23 32.24 -4.39 -32.54
CA LYS A 23 30.94 -5.11 -32.55
C LYS A 23 30.60 -5.73 -31.21
N LEU A 24 31.59 -6.07 -30.37
CA LEU A 24 31.32 -6.60 -29.05
C LEU A 24 30.93 -5.54 -28.03
N GLY A 25 31.42 -4.29 -28.20
CA GLY A 25 31.06 -3.16 -27.35
C GLY A 25 29.61 -2.67 -27.53
N LEU A 26 29.04 -2.84 -28.75
CA LEU A 26 27.67 -2.41 -29.02
C LEU A 26 26.61 -3.42 -28.53
N LEU A 27 26.99 -4.70 -28.35
CA LEU A 27 26.06 -5.75 -27.88
C LEU A 27 25.86 -5.76 -26.37
N ILE A 28 26.77 -5.17 -25.60
CA ILE A 28 26.67 -5.09 -24.13
C ILE A 28 25.82 -3.89 -23.68
N LEU A 29 25.68 -2.87 -24.52
CA LEU A 29 24.91 -1.67 -24.16
C LEU A 29 23.39 -1.81 -24.36
N SER A 30 22.94 -2.88 -25.03
CA SER A 30 21.50 -3.14 -25.28
C SER A 30 20.81 -4.04 -24.26
N ILE A 31 21.55 -4.63 -23.27
CA ILE A 31 20.99 -5.50 -22.23
C ILE A 31 20.70 -4.72 -20.92
N GLY A 32 21.16 -3.48 -20.82
CA GLY A 32 21.01 -2.64 -19.61
C GLY A 32 19.67 -1.94 -19.43
N LEU A 33 18.71 -2.07 -20.36
CA LEU A 33 17.40 -1.40 -20.29
C LEU A 33 16.24 -2.38 -20.04
N LEU A 34 16.51 -3.56 -19.44
CA LEU A 34 15.41 -4.39 -18.94
C LEU A 34 14.94 -3.79 -17.61
N GLY A 35 13.79 -3.17 -17.70
CA GLY A 35 13.04 -2.46 -16.71
C GLY A 35 13.28 -2.90 -15.27
N PHE A 36 13.82 -2.01 -14.48
CA PHE A 36 13.60 -1.99 -13.05
C PHE A 36 12.12 -1.71 -12.85
N VAL A 37 11.29 -2.76 -12.86
CA VAL A 37 9.90 -2.66 -12.44
C VAL A 37 9.98 -2.32 -10.96
N LEU A 38 9.84 -1.03 -10.65
CA LEU A 38 9.62 -0.58 -9.29
C LEU A 38 8.30 -1.21 -8.83
N PHE A 39 8.39 -2.30 -8.09
CA PHE A 39 7.28 -2.81 -7.31
C PHE A 39 6.96 -1.74 -6.26
N TYR A 40 6.06 -0.81 -6.59
CA TYR A 40 5.42 0.03 -5.58
C TYR A 40 4.47 -0.87 -4.80
N PRO A 41 4.64 -1.03 -3.48
CA PRO A 41 3.66 -1.77 -2.68
C PRO A 41 2.30 -1.10 -2.84
N GLN A 42 1.29 -1.91 -3.17
CA GLN A 42 -0.09 -1.46 -3.41
C GLN A 42 -0.68 -0.91 -2.13
N GLY A 43 -0.59 0.06 -1.59
CA GLY A 43 -1.01 0.68 -0.34
C GLY A 43 -0.20 1.94 -0.04
N ALA A 44 0.99 2.08 -0.67
CA ALA A 44 1.91 3.21 -0.45
C ALA A 44 1.29 4.60 -0.73
N ASP A 45 0.15 4.61 -1.40
CA ASP A 45 -0.54 5.84 -1.86
C ASP A 45 -1.67 6.32 -0.94
N VAL A 46 -2.08 5.53 0.06
CA VAL A 46 -3.07 5.96 1.05
C VAL A 46 -2.33 6.69 2.17
N PRO A 47 -2.57 8.00 2.37
CA PRO A 47 -1.87 8.77 3.38
C PRO A 47 -2.34 8.43 4.79
N TYR A 48 -1.47 8.64 5.78
CA TYR A 48 -1.90 8.63 7.18
C TYR A 48 -2.92 9.77 7.41
N PRO A 49 -4.03 9.50 8.11
CA PRO A 49 -5.12 10.46 8.27
C PRO A 49 -4.84 11.44 9.41
N GLU A 50 -3.95 12.40 9.21
CA GLU A 50 -3.56 13.34 10.27
C GLU A 50 -4.78 14.03 10.91
N GLY A 51 -4.79 14.13 12.24
CA GLY A 51 -5.84 14.79 12.99
C GLY A 51 -7.22 14.12 12.97
N TYR A 52 -7.33 12.87 12.53
CA TYR A 52 -8.61 12.15 12.37
C TYR A 52 -9.43 12.05 13.67
N ARG A 53 -8.80 12.05 14.83
CA ARG A 53 -9.54 12.02 16.12
C ARG A 53 -10.37 13.29 16.37
N GLY A 54 -10.13 14.36 15.64
CA GLY A 54 -10.97 15.56 15.60
C GLY A 54 -12.11 15.50 14.57
N TRP A 55 -12.25 14.38 13.82
CA TRP A 55 -13.32 14.21 12.86
C TRP A 55 -14.61 13.70 13.52
N THR A 56 -15.66 13.52 12.74
CA THR A 56 -16.91 12.98 13.27
C THR A 56 -16.75 11.51 13.64
N HIS A 57 -17.00 11.20 14.90
CA HIS A 57 -17.11 9.83 15.37
C HIS A 57 -18.40 9.21 14.82
N ILE A 58 -18.28 8.05 14.19
CA ILE A 58 -19.39 7.35 13.53
C ILE A 58 -19.92 6.21 14.40
N LYS A 59 -19.02 5.40 14.96
CA LYS A 59 -19.38 4.19 15.69
C LYS A 59 -18.22 3.74 16.57
N SER A 60 -18.55 3.12 17.71
CA SER A 60 -17.64 2.25 18.46
C SER A 60 -18.21 0.85 18.56
N MET A 61 -17.35 -0.14 18.67
CA MET A 61 -17.73 -1.52 19.00
C MET A 61 -16.55 -2.25 19.66
N ILE A 62 -16.86 -3.34 20.35
CA ILE A 62 -15.86 -4.22 20.91
C ILE A 62 -16.00 -5.58 20.22
N LEU A 63 -14.90 -6.13 19.73
CA LEU A 63 -14.83 -7.54 19.33
C LEU A 63 -14.16 -8.31 20.43
N GLU A 64 -14.93 -9.23 21.03
CA GLU A 64 -14.48 -10.09 22.11
C GLU A 64 -14.04 -11.47 21.61
N LYS A 65 -13.33 -12.20 22.47
CA LYS A 65 -12.88 -13.56 22.18
C LYS A 65 -14.07 -14.45 21.81
N GLY A 66 -13.90 -15.21 20.72
CA GLY A 66 -14.97 -16.03 20.12
C GLY A 66 -15.60 -15.39 18.88
N HIS A 67 -15.42 -14.11 18.63
CA HIS A 67 -15.82 -13.52 17.35
C HIS A 67 -14.90 -14.00 16.21
N PRO A 68 -15.41 -14.36 15.01
CA PRO A 68 -14.58 -14.89 13.91
C PRO A 68 -13.41 -14.00 13.48
N LEU A 69 -13.52 -12.68 13.68
CA LEU A 69 -12.48 -11.71 13.35
C LEU A 69 -11.61 -11.31 14.55
N TYR A 70 -11.72 -11.99 15.69
CA TYR A 70 -11.04 -11.58 16.92
C TYR A 70 -9.52 -11.59 16.78
N ASP A 71 -8.94 -12.62 16.17
CA ASP A 71 -7.48 -12.75 16.05
C ASP A 71 -6.84 -11.58 15.28
N ALA A 72 -7.54 -11.08 14.25
CA ALA A 72 -7.06 -9.95 13.45
C ALA A 72 -7.47 -8.59 14.05
N PHE A 73 -8.69 -8.49 14.58
CA PHE A 73 -9.33 -7.21 14.92
C PHE A 73 -9.95 -7.18 16.33
N GLY A 74 -9.63 -8.12 17.21
CA GLY A 74 -10.12 -8.10 18.60
C GLY A 74 -9.68 -6.85 19.34
N GLY A 75 -10.61 -6.28 20.13
CA GLY A 75 -10.40 -5.07 20.89
C GLY A 75 -11.47 -4.00 20.68
N ILE A 76 -11.19 -2.77 21.07
CA ILE A 76 -12.07 -1.62 20.94
C ILE A 76 -11.84 -0.94 19.61
N HIS A 77 -12.90 -0.76 18.86
CA HIS A 77 -12.89 -0.09 17.55
C HIS A 77 -13.59 1.27 17.65
N HIS A 78 -12.94 2.32 17.17
CA HIS A 78 -13.57 3.59 16.90
C HIS A 78 -13.52 3.90 15.42
N VAL A 79 -14.63 4.31 14.84
CA VAL A 79 -14.71 4.70 13.42
C VAL A 79 -14.93 6.20 13.34
N TYR A 80 -14.06 6.87 12.56
CA TYR A 80 -14.14 8.31 12.29
C TYR A 80 -14.32 8.57 10.81
N ALA A 81 -14.97 9.65 10.47
CA ALA A 81 -15.19 10.08 9.09
C ALA A 81 -14.86 11.56 8.91
N ASN A 82 -14.17 11.88 7.81
CA ASN A 82 -14.02 13.27 7.39
C ASN A 82 -15.38 13.86 6.92
N LYS A 83 -15.43 15.15 6.66
CA LYS A 83 -16.68 15.83 6.25
C LYS A 83 -17.33 15.20 5.01
N THR A 84 -16.51 14.79 4.02
CA THR A 84 -16.99 14.15 2.78
C THR A 84 -17.57 12.77 3.05
N ALA A 85 -16.91 11.95 3.86
CA ALA A 85 -17.41 10.64 4.23
C ALA A 85 -18.67 10.74 5.10
N LEU A 86 -18.75 11.71 6.03
CA LEU A 86 -19.97 11.95 6.82
C LEU A 86 -21.17 12.27 5.92
N ALA A 87 -20.98 13.07 4.87
CA ALA A 87 -22.03 13.32 3.89
C ALA A 87 -22.46 12.02 3.18
N GLY A 88 -21.51 11.13 2.84
CA GLY A 88 -21.79 9.82 2.28
C GLY A 88 -22.62 8.92 3.20
N TYR A 89 -22.27 8.86 4.49
CA TYR A 89 -23.06 8.14 5.49
C TYR A 89 -24.52 8.66 5.58
N LYS A 90 -24.68 9.99 5.64
CA LYS A 90 -26.01 10.62 5.68
C LYS A 90 -26.84 10.37 4.42
N ALA A 91 -26.17 10.10 3.29
CA ALA A 91 -26.80 9.75 2.01
C ALA A 91 -27.06 8.24 1.84
N GLY A 92 -27.02 7.44 2.91
CA GLY A 92 -27.24 6.00 2.87
C GLY A 92 -26.02 5.22 2.35
N ASN A 93 -24.83 5.55 2.82
CA ASN A 93 -23.56 4.95 2.44
C ASN A 93 -23.24 5.12 0.94
N LYS A 94 -23.42 6.32 0.41
CA LYS A 94 -23.04 6.71 -0.95
C LYS A 94 -21.86 7.68 -0.89
N PHE A 95 -20.65 7.13 -1.00
CA PHE A 95 -19.42 7.89 -0.78
C PHE A 95 -18.85 8.47 -2.08
N LYS A 96 -18.55 9.77 -2.07
CA LYS A 96 -17.88 10.47 -3.16
C LYS A 96 -16.37 10.41 -3.01
N ASP A 97 -15.64 10.63 -4.10
CA ASP A 97 -14.18 10.78 -4.08
C ASP A 97 -13.75 11.84 -3.06
N GLY A 98 -12.67 11.58 -2.33
CA GLY A 98 -12.22 12.38 -1.19
C GLY A 98 -12.86 11.98 0.16
N SER A 99 -13.79 11.01 0.19
CA SER A 99 -14.22 10.41 1.46
C SER A 99 -13.06 9.67 2.11
N VAL A 100 -12.86 9.91 3.41
CA VAL A 100 -11.88 9.19 4.23
C VAL A 100 -12.58 8.66 5.48
N ILE A 101 -12.43 7.36 5.71
CA ILE A 101 -12.94 6.67 6.89
C ILE A 101 -11.74 6.06 7.62
N VAL A 102 -11.69 6.26 8.93
CA VAL A 102 -10.63 5.74 9.78
C VAL A 102 -11.22 4.75 10.77
N PHE A 103 -10.55 3.63 10.88
CA PHE A 103 -10.79 2.57 11.84
C PHE A 103 -9.62 2.58 12.83
N ASP A 104 -9.88 3.02 14.07
CA ASP A 104 -8.89 3.15 15.13
C ASP A 104 -9.08 2.00 16.12
N LEU A 105 -8.15 1.05 16.14
CA LEU A 105 -8.23 -0.19 16.91
C LEU A 105 -7.28 -0.16 18.11
N PHE A 106 -7.83 -0.43 19.28
CA PHE A 106 -7.13 -0.55 20.56
C PHE A 106 -7.29 -1.92 21.19
N GLU A 107 -6.37 -2.28 22.04
CA GLU A 107 -6.59 -3.34 23.01
C GLU A 107 -7.78 -3.00 23.91
N ALA A 108 -8.60 -4.00 24.26
CA ALA A 108 -9.65 -3.86 25.25
C ALA A 108 -9.10 -4.32 26.61
N VAL A 109 -8.90 -3.40 27.54
CA VAL A 109 -8.43 -3.68 28.90
C VAL A 109 -9.64 -3.73 29.84
N SER A 110 -9.95 -4.91 30.37
CA SER A 110 -11.03 -5.09 31.34
C SER A 110 -10.46 -5.02 32.76
N LYS A 111 -10.92 -4.04 33.53
CA LYS A 111 -10.56 -3.84 34.94
C LYS A 111 -11.68 -3.16 35.67
N ASP A 112 -11.94 -3.57 36.91
CA ASP A 112 -12.89 -2.92 37.82
C ASP A 112 -14.30 -2.76 37.20
N ASN A 113 -14.79 -3.81 36.49
CA ASN A 113 -16.05 -3.83 35.74
C ASN A 113 -16.17 -2.77 34.63
N ALA A 114 -15.02 -2.22 34.19
CA ALA A 114 -14.94 -1.33 33.04
C ALA A 114 -14.07 -1.93 31.94
N ILE A 115 -14.36 -1.57 30.69
CA ILE A 115 -13.50 -1.88 29.54
C ILE A 115 -12.98 -0.55 29.00
N THR A 116 -11.66 -0.40 28.99
CA THR A 116 -10.99 0.82 28.53
C THR A 116 -10.00 0.54 27.41
N GLU A 117 -9.61 1.58 26.68
CA GLU A 117 -8.56 1.49 25.68
C GLU A 117 -7.21 1.12 26.31
N GLY A 118 -6.55 0.09 25.78
CA GLY A 118 -5.14 -0.20 26.02
C GLY A 118 -4.27 0.38 24.92
N ASN A 119 -3.21 -0.35 24.52
CA ASN A 119 -2.34 0.09 23.44
C ASN A 119 -3.09 0.13 22.10
N ARG A 120 -2.78 1.14 21.26
CA ARG A 120 -3.28 1.15 19.89
C ARG A 120 -2.65 0.01 19.08
N LYS A 121 -3.47 -0.79 18.42
CA LYS A 121 -3.03 -1.89 17.57
C LYS A 121 -2.79 -1.44 16.13
N VAL A 122 -3.77 -0.74 15.54
CA VAL A 122 -3.69 -0.27 14.16
C VAL A 122 -4.61 0.92 13.91
N VAL A 123 -4.18 1.81 13.03
CA VAL A 123 -5.02 2.83 12.38
C VAL A 123 -5.29 2.37 10.96
N GLY A 124 -6.47 1.79 10.72
CA GLY A 124 -6.94 1.41 9.39
C GLY A 124 -7.56 2.59 8.66
N VAL A 125 -7.29 2.74 7.38
CA VAL A 125 -7.75 3.87 6.57
C VAL A 125 -8.37 3.39 5.28
N MET A 126 -9.54 3.91 4.94
CA MET A 126 -10.19 3.80 3.64
C MET A 126 -10.25 5.19 3.00
N VAL A 127 -9.76 5.32 1.76
CA VAL A 127 -9.83 6.57 0.98
C VAL A 127 -10.53 6.32 -0.34
N LYS A 128 -11.61 7.06 -0.61
CA LYS A 128 -12.34 6.96 -1.88
C LYS A 128 -11.65 7.77 -2.97
N ASN A 129 -11.26 7.08 -4.04
CA ASN A 129 -10.83 7.66 -5.30
C ASN A 129 -11.16 6.67 -6.43
N SER A 130 -12.27 6.89 -7.11
CA SER A 130 -12.83 6.00 -8.12
C SER A 130 -11.92 5.79 -9.34
N LYS A 131 -11.08 6.77 -9.66
CA LYS A 131 -10.12 6.68 -10.77
C LYS A 131 -8.88 5.87 -10.40
N LYS A 132 -8.38 6.04 -9.18
CA LYS A 132 -7.14 5.42 -8.70
C LYS A 132 -7.34 3.98 -8.28
N TYR A 133 -8.43 3.68 -7.58
CA TYR A 133 -8.69 2.39 -6.95
C TYR A 133 -9.80 1.59 -7.65
N LYS A 134 -9.76 1.53 -9.00
CA LYS A 134 -10.79 0.87 -9.82
C LYS A 134 -11.03 -0.58 -9.43
N ASN A 135 -9.95 -1.33 -9.14
CA ASN A 135 -10.00 -2.76 -8.83
C ASN A 135 -10.60 -3.06 -7.45
N THR A 136 -10.70 -2.06 -6.59
CA THR A 136 -11.16 -2.18 -5.20
C THR A 136 -12.41 -1.35 -4.94
N GLY A 137 -13.30 -1.27 -5.93
CA GLY A 137 -14.56 -0.55 -5.82
C GLY A 137 -14.39 0.97 -5.63
N GLY A 138 -13.24 1.51 -6.02
CA GLY A 138 -12.88 2.92 -5.84
C GLY A 138 -12.32 3.26 -4.46
N TRP A 139 -12.02 2.26 -3.62
CA TRP A 139 -11.46 2.46 -2.28
C TRP A 139 -9.99 2.02 -2.20
N GLY A 140 -9.13 2.91 -1.73
CA GLY A 140 -7.79 2.57 -1.26
C GLY A 140 -7.82 2.18 0.21
N PHE A 141 -7.03 1.18 0.60
CA PHE A 141 -6.95 0.67 1.96
C PHE A 141 -5.51 0.69 2.45
N GLU A 142 -5.31 1.05 3.71
CA GLU A 142 -4.03 0.96 4.38
C GLU A 142 -4.22 0.74 5.88
N GLY A 143 -3.21 0.21 6.54
CA GLY A 143 -3.11 0.11 7.98
C GLY A 143 -1.76 0.65 8.47
N PHE A 144 -1.78 1.33 9.60
CA PHE A 144 -0.58 1.85 10.25
C PHE A 144 -0.45 1.25 11.65
N ALA A 145 0.71 0.66 11.96
CA ALA A 145 0.93 -0.07 13.20
C ALA A 145 0.99 0.87 14.41
N GLY A 146 0.19 0.60 15.42
CA GLY A 146 0.18 1.34 16.68
C GLY A 146 0.09 2.84 16.50
N ASP A 147 0.93 3.59 17.20
CA ASP A 147 1.05 5.05 17.10
C ASP A 147 2.06 5.52 16.04
N SER A 148 2.48 4.61 15.14
CA SER A 148 3.50 4.89 14.13
C SER A 148 2.91 5.20 12.76
N ARG A 149 3.80 5.47 11.79
CA ARG A 149 3.48 5.58 10.35
C ARG A 149 3.91 4.33 9.58
N ASN A 150 4.26 3.25 10.28
CA ASN A 150 4.69 2.00 9.68
C ASN A 150 3.48 1.31 9.03
N ARG A 151 3.53 1.15 7.72
CA ARG A 151 2.48 0.52 6.92
C ARG A 151 2.49 -0.99 7.13
N VAL A 152 1.31 -1.59 7.25
CA VAL A 152 1.16 -3.03 7.49
C VAL A 152 0.47 -3.77 6.35
N VAL A 153 -0.25 -3.08 5.47
CA VAL A 153 -0.92 -3.70 4.32
C VAL A 153 0.08 -3.97 3.21
N LYS A 154 0.20 -5.24 2.81
CA LYS A 154 1.08 -5.69 1.71
C LYS A 154 0.31 -5.92 0.42
N ASN A 155 -0.94 -6.38 0.53
CA ASN A 155 -1.83 -6.65 -0.58
C ASN A 155 -3.24 -6.13 -0.25
N MET A 156 -3.52 -4.91 -0.67
CA MET A 156 -4.78 -4.23 -0.43
C MET A 156 -6.00 -5.01 -0.96
N GLU A 157 -5.88 -5.66 -2.12
CA GLU A 157 -6.97 -6.41 -2.74
C GLU A 157 -7.30 -7.68 -1.92
N GLY A 158 -6.27 -8.45 -1.55
CA GLY A 158 -6.45 -9.71 -0.83
C GLY A 158 -6.69 -9.55 0.67
N GLU A 159 -6.00 -8.61 1.32
CA GLU A 159 -6.06 -8.45 2.78
C GLU A 159 -7.23 -7.59 3.25
N CYS A 160 -7.65 -6.59 2.46
CA CYS A 160 -8.68 -5.64 2.85
C CYS A 160 -9.93 -5.77 2.00
N PHE A 161 -9.80 -5.54 0.69
CA PHE A 161 -10.95 -5.46 -0.20
C PHE A 161 -11.73 -6.76 -0.30
N ALA A 162 -11.07 -7.92 -0.29
CA ALA A 162 -11.73 -9.23 -0.32
C ALA A 162 -12.77 -9.37 0.82
N CYS A 163 -12.45 -8.89 2.03
CA CYS A 163 -13.40 -8.86 3.14
C CYS A 163 -14.49 -7.79 2.92
N HIS A 164 -14.12 -6.59 2.47
CA HIS A 164 -15.04 -5.47 2.24
C HIS A 164 -16.06 -5.72 1.12
N MET A 165 -15.82 -6.70 0.24
CA MET A 165 -16.80 -7.17 -0.76
C MET A 165 -18.12 -7.62 -0.13
N GLN A 166 -18.14 -8.10 1.12
CA GLN A 166 -19.36 -8.47 1.84
C GLN A 166 -20.29 -7.27 2.10
N ALA A 167 -19.75 -6.04 2.07
CA ALA A 167 -20.50 -4.80 2.25
C ALA A 167 -20.72 -4.03 0.93
N LYS A 168 -20.67 -4.71 -0.22
CA LYS A 168 -20.79 -4.10 -1.55
C LYS A 168 -22.02 -3.19 -1.69
N GLU A 169 -23.16 -3.62 -1.18
CA GLU A 169 -24.42 -2.87 -1.25
C GLU A 169 -24.40 -1.56 -0.44
N LYS A 170 -23.42 -1.41 0.44
CA LYS A 170 -23.17 -0.21 1.26
C LYS A 170 -21.88 0.50 0.83
N ASP A 171 -21.56 0.45 -0.46
CA ASP A 171 -20.32 0.98 -1.04
C ASP A 171 -19.07 0.47 -0.31
N PHE A 172 -19.06 -0.84 0.02
CA PHE A 172 -17.95 -1.56 0.70
C PHE A 172 -17.64 -1.10 2.14
N VAL A 173 -18.59 -0.42 2.81
CA VAL A 173 -18.41 0.11 4.17
C VAL A 173 -19.33 -0.61 5.15
N PHE A 174 -18.75 -1.25 6.19
CA PHE A 174 -19.50 -2.00 7.20
C PHE A 174 -20.24 -1.12 8.20
N SER A 175 -19.69 0.05 8.51
CA SER A 175 -20.27 0.94 9.51
C SER A 175 -21.45 1.74 8.95
N GLU A 176 -22.34 2.14 9.87
CA GLU A 176 -23.48 2.99 9.59
C GLU A 176 -23.51 4.16 10.59
N TYR A 177 -23.91 5.32 10.13
CA TYR A 177 -24.05 6.49 10.97
C TYR A 177 -25.41 6.49 11.67
N ARG A 178 -25.39 6.65 12.99
CA ARG A 178 -26.60 6.93 13.77
C ARG A 178 -26.78 8.43 13.91
N LYS A 179 -28.01 8.90 13.69
CA LYS A 179 -28.40 10.30 13.92
C LYS A 179 -28.53 10.58 15.41
#